data_8d006f5a7ebcc228845de7f06c7e98dd
#
_entry.id   8d006f5a7ebcc228845de7f06c7e98dd
#
_cell.length_a   1.000
_cell.length_b   1.000
_cell.length_c   1.000
_cell.angle_alpha   90.00
_cell.angle_beta   90.00
_cell.angle_gamma   90.00
#
_symmetry.space_group_name_H-M   'P 1'
#
loop_
_entity.id
_entity.type
_entity.pdbx_description
1 polymer ?
#
loop_
_entity_poly.entity_id
_entity_poly.type
_entity_poly.pdbx_seq_one_letter_code
_entity_poly.pdbx_strand_id
1 'polypeptide(L)'
;MRVAAIGDLHVQESDDAPYRELFSEISNHADVLLLCGDLTNFGKTKEAEILADDIKSSTIPVLGVLGNHDHECGQPEKVCEILSGAGMIVLDEQAHEIDGVGFAGVKGFMGGYGRGELAPFGEPIAKAFVDEVMKE
;
A
#
# COMPACT_ATOMS: atom_id res chain seq x y z
N MET A 1 0.76 11.92 18.84
CA MET A 1 0.34 11.50 17.48
C MET A 1 -0.60 10.31 17.57
N ARG A 2 -1.74 10.36 16.87
CA ARG A 2 -2.70 9.25 16.73
C ARG A 2 -2.59 8.74 15.30
N VAL A 3 -2.40 7.45 15.12
CA VAL A 3 -2.25 6.80 13.81
C VAL A 3 -3.48 5.93 13.56
N ALA A 4 -4.13 6.14 12.42
CA ALA A 4 -5.11 5.21 11.88
C ALA A 4 -4.44 4.34 10.83
N ALA A 5 -4.80 3.07 10.73
CA ALA A 5 -4.28 2.15 9.73
C ALA A 5 -5.39 1.26 9.18
N ILE A 6 -5.37 1.04 7.89
CA ILE A 6 -6.29 0.14 7.17
C ILE A 6 -5.54 -0.53 6.02
N GLY A 7 -5.78 -1.80 5.78
CA GLY A 7 -5.28 -2.55 4.63
C GLY A 7 -6.40 -3.26 3.91
N ASP A 8 -6.07 -3.95 2.82
CA ASP A 8 -6.99 -4.78 2.06
C ASP A 8 -8.24 -4.02 1.58
N LEU A 9 -8.04 -2.84 1.00
CA LEU A 9 -9.14 -2.00 0.49
C LEU A 9 -9.81 -2.60 -0.74
N HIS A 10 -9.03 -3.25 -1.61
CA HIS A 10 -9.49 -3.93 -2.82
C HIS A 10 -10.47 -3.11 -3.67
N VAL A 11 -10.17 -1.82 -3.90
CA VAL A 11 -11.00 -0.93 -4.72
C VAL A 11 -11.18 -1.52 -6.11
N GLN A 12 -12.42 -1.57 -6.58
CA GLN A 12 -12.82 -2.13 -7.87
C GLN A 12 -13.20 -1.04 -8.87
N GLU A 13 -13.13 -1.34 -10.18
CA GLU A 13 -13.53 -0.41 -11.25
C GLU A 13 -15.02 -0.01 -11.18
N SER A 14 -15.86 -0.83 -10.52
CA SER A 14 -17.30 -0.58 -10.33
C SER A 14 -17.63 0.27 -9.12
N ASP A 15 -16.65 0.57 -8.26
CA ASP A 15 -16.86 1.30 -7.02
C ASP A 15 -17.09 2.80 -7.31
N ASP A 16 -17.87 3.43 -6.45
CA ASP A 16 -18.16 4.86 -6.49
C ASP A 16 -17.83 5.46 -5.12
N ALA A 17 -16.63 6.02 -5.00
CA ALA A 17 -16.12 6.68 -3.80
C ALA A 17 -16.26 5.85 -2.51
N PRO A 18 -15.77 4.58 -2.49
CA PRO A 18 -16.06 3.63 -1.41
C PRO A 18 -15.49 4.03 -0.05
N TYR A 19 -14.43 4.84 -0.02
CA TYR A 19 -13.72 5.23 1.20
C TYR A 19 -13.75 6.72 1.51
N ARG A 20 -14.40 7.55 0.69
CA ARG A 20 -14.41 9.01 0.83
C ARG A 20 -14.90 9.48 2.19
N GLU A 21 -16.04 8.97 2.63
CA GLU A 21 -16.62 9.34 3.93
C GLU A 21 -15.72 8.84 5.08
N LEU A 22 -15.22 7.61 4.99
CA LEU A 22 -14.34 7.03 5.99
C LEU A 22 -13.04 7.85 6.17
N PHE A 23 -12.38 8.23 5.06
CA PHE A 23 -11.14 9.01 5.13
C PHE A 23 -11.38 10.42 5.68
N SER A 24 -12.51 11.02 5.33
CA SER A 24 -12.92 12.30 5.93
C SER A 24 -13.18 12.18 7.42
N GLU A 25 -13.85 11.10 7.87
CA GLU A 25 -14.12 10.86 9.29
C GLU A 25 -12.83 10.56 10.07
N ILE A 26 -11.95 9.72 9.54
CA ILE A 26 -10.64 9.40 10.14
C ILE A 26 -9.85 10.70 10.38
N SER A 27 -9.91 11.64 9.45
CA SER A 27 -9.19 12.92 9.57
C SER A 27 -9.60 13.75 10.80
N ASN A 28 -10.78 13.50 11.37
CA ASN A 28 -11.22 14.16 12.63
C ASN A 28 -10.69 13.45 13.88
N HIS A 29 -10.17 12.22 13.75
CA HIS A 29 -9.83 11.36 14.88
C HIS A 29 -8.36 10.94 14.93
N ALA A 30 -7.63 11.06 13.83
CA ALA A 30 -6.22 10.69 13.70
C ALA A 30 -5.38 11.87 13.20
N ASP A 31 -4.08 11.74 13.34
CA ASP A 31 -3.11 12.72 12.88
C ASP A 31 -2.38 12.23 11.61
N VAL A 32 -2.43 10.92 11.33
CA VAL A 32 -1.86 10.24 10.15
C VAL A 32 -2.74 9.04 9.79
N LEU A 33 -2.94 8.80 8.50
CA LEU A 33 -3.59 7.59 7.95
C LEU A 33 -2.56 6.73 7.22
N LEU A 34 -2.49 5.44 7.58
CA LEU A 34 -1.66 4.43 6.91
C LEU A 34 -2.54 3.50 6.07
N LEU A 35 -2.18 3.33 4.79
CA LEU A 35 -2.77 2.37 3.87
C LEU A 35 -1.80 1.20 3.70
N CYS A 36 -2.17 0.03 4.20
CA CYS A 36 -1.27 -1.09 4.44
C CYS A 36 -1.33 -2.19 3.36
N GLY A 37 -1.34 -1.79 2.09
CA GLY A 37 -1.31 -2.72 0.95
C GLY A 37 -2.67 -3.21 0.50
N ASP A 38 -2.69 -3.88 -0.66
CA ASP A 38 -3.87 -4.35 -1.37
C ASP A 38 -4.93 -3.26 -1.54
N LEU A 39 -4.46 -2.12 -2.05
CA LEU A 39 -5.24 -0.90 -2.19
C LEU A 39 -6.25 -1.02 -3.34
N THR A 40 -5.82 -1.64 -4.42
CA THR A 40 -6.61 -1.95 -5.61
C THR A 40 -6.93 -3.44 -5.67
N ASN A 41 -7.95 -3.83 -6.42
CA ASN A 41 -8.32 -5.24 -6.53
C ASN A 41 -7.43 -6.02 -7.52
N PHE A 42 -6.98 -5.37 -8.59
CA PHE A 42 -6.15 -5.99 -9.64
C PHE A 42 -4.99 -5.12 -10.11
N GLY A 43 -4.65 -4.03 -9.45
CA GLY A 43 -3.58 -3.11 -9.87
C GLY A 43 -3.90 -2.32 -11.13
N LYS A 44 -5.18 -2.11 -11.43
CA LYS A 44 -5.62 -1.35 -12.60
C LYS A 44 -5.61 0.16 -12.33
N THR A 45 -5.24 0.92 -13.34
CA THR A 45 -5.20 2.39 -13.25
C THR A 45 -6.54 2.99 -12.85
N LYS A 46 -7.65 2.43 -13.35
CA LYS A 46 -9.00 2.89 -13.01
C LYS A 46 -9.34 2.70 -11.52
N GLU A 47 -8.93 1.58 -10.93
CA GLU A 47 -9.09 1.31 -9.50
C GLU A 47 -8.27 2.31 -8.66
N ALA A 48 -7.02 2.58 -9.09
CA ALA A 48 -6.16 3.58 -8.46
C ALA A 48 -6.72 5.00 -8.56
N GLU A 49 -7.34 5.38 -9.70
CA GLU A 49 -8.00 6.68 -9.88
C GLU A 49 -9.17 6.87 -8.92
N ILE A 50 -9.99 5.84 -8.71
CA ILE A 50 -11.12 5.87 -7.76
C ILE A 50 -10.58 6.08 -6.34
N LEU A 51 -9.57 5.31 -5.93
CA LEU A 51 -8.95 5.48 -4.61
C LEU A 51 -8.27 6.86 -4.47
N ALA A 52 -7.60 7.33 -5.52
CA ALA A 52 -6.97 8.65 -5.54
C ALA A 52 -7.98 9.77 -5.26
N ASP A 53 -9.19 9.67 -5.81
CA ASP A 53 -10.26 10.63 -5.55
C ASP A 53 -10.78 10.56 -4.10
N ASP A 54 -10.76 9.38 -3.50
CA ASP A 54 -11.12 9.22 -2.09
C ASP A 54 -10.02 9.76 -1.15
N ILE A 55 -8.74 9.54 -1.48
CA ILE A 55 -7.59 10.06 -0.72
C ILE A 55 -7.66 11.59 -0.59
N LYS A 56 -8.11 12.30 -1.63
CA LYS A 56 -8.27 13.77 -1.61
C LYS A 56 -9.26 14.28 -0.55
N SER A 57 -10.11 13.42 -0.01
CA SER A 57 -11.01 13.77 1.09
C SER A 57 -10.31 13.79 2.45
N SER A 58 -9.14 13.19 2.57
CA SER A 58 -8.34 13.25 3.79
C SER A 58 -7.71 14.62 3.97
N THR A 59 -7.83 15.18 5.17
CA THR A 59 -7.16 16.45 5.56
C THR A 59 -5.88 16.22 6.39
N ILE A 60 -5.55 14.96 6.64
CA ILE A 60 -4.32 14.53 7.33
C ILE A 60 -3.40 13.81 6.33
N PRO A 61 -2.09 13.72 6.62
CA PRO A 61 -1.17 12.95 5.78
C PRO A 61 -1.63 11.50 5.61
N VAL A 62 -1.57 11.03 4.36
CA VAL A 62 -1.83 9.64 4.00
C VAL A 62 -0.52 9.02 3.52
N LEU A 63 -0.07 7.99 4.20
CA LEU A 63 1.09 7.20 3.82
C LEU A 63 0.64 5.78 3.47
N GLY A 64 1.35 5.11 2.60
CA GLY A 64 1.00 3.72 2.34
C GLY A 64 2.04 2.95 1.56
N VAL A 65 1.82 1.65 1.52
CA VAL A 65 2.57 0.69 0.73
C VAL A 65 1.63 0.00 -0.25
N LEU A 66 2.18 -0.52 -1.34
CA LEU A 66 1.45 -1.42 -2.21
C LEU A 66 1.43 -2.84 -1.61
N GLY A 67 0.41 -3.62 -1.96
CA GLY A 67 0.32 -5.04 -1.69
C GLY A 67 0.46 -5.88 -2.96
N ASN A 68 0.27 -7.19 -2.85
CA ASN A 68 0.41 -8.09 -4.00
C ASN A 68 -0.69 -7.87 -5.07
N HIS A 69 -1.90 -7.48 -4.67
CA HIS A 69 -2.98 -7.16 -5.60
C HIS A 69 -2.67 -5.94 -6.47
N ASP A 70 -1.96 -4.97 -5.94
CA ASP A 70 -1.57 -3.76 -6.67
C ASP A 70 -0.54 -4.05 -7.79
N HIS A 71 0.14 -5.20 -7.73
CA HIS A 71 1.08 -5.67 -8.74
C HIS A 71 0.46 -6.59 -9.80
N GLU A 72 -0.79 -7.04 -9.64
CA GLU A 72 -1.41 -8.10 -10.47
C GLU A 72 -1.43 -7.76 -11.97
N CYS A 73 -1.73 -6.52 -12.34
CA CYS A 73 -1.70 -6.07 -13.74
C CYS A 73 -0.30 -5.74 -14.27
N GLY A 74 0.77 -5.91 -13.47
CA GLY A 74 2.14 -5.63 -13.88
C GLY A 74 2.43 -4.15 -14.16
N GLN A 75 1.71 -3.23 -13.54
CA GLN A 75 1.86 -1.79 -13.70
C GLN A 75 1.90 -1.04 -12.35
N PRO A 76 2.61 -1.55 -11.32
CA PRO A 76 2.59 -0.94 -9.98
C PRO A 76 3.12 0.50 -9.99
N GLU A 77 4.06 0.84 -10.89
CA GLU A 77 4.59 2.20 -11.01
C GLU A 77 3.49 3.21 -11.38
N LYS A 78 2.54 2.83 -12.23
CA LYS A 78 1.40 3.70 -12.57
C LYS A 78 0.44 3.86 -11.41
N VAL A 79 0.21 2.78 -10.64
CA VAL A 79 -0.59 2.86 -9.41
C VAL A 79 0.06 3.83 -8.43
N CYS A 80 1.37 3.71 -8.18
CA CYS A 80 2.14 4.64 -7.35
C CYS A 80 2.02 6.08 -7.85
N GLU A 81 2.19 6.31 -9.15
CA GLU A 81 2.11 7.65 -9.76
C GLU A 81 0.74 8.29 -9.51
N ILE A 82 -0.34 7.55 -9.74
CA ILE A 82 -1.71 8.03 -9.54
C ILE A 82 -1.98 8.38 -8.09
N LEU A 83 -1.63 7.47 -7.16
CA LEU A 83 -1.86 7.67 -5.73
C LEU A 83 -1.00 8.79 -5.16
N SER A 84 0.26 8.88 -5.57
CA SER A 84 1.15 9.98 -5.18
C SER A 84 0.66 11.32 -5.72
N GLY A 85 0.14 11.35 -6.94
CA GLY A 85 -0.49 12.54 -7.54
C GLY A 85 -1.72 13.03 -6.76
N ALA A 86 -2.37 12.16 -5.99
CA ALA A 86 -3.47 12.50 -5.09
C ALA A 86 -3.02 12.93 -3.69
N GLY A 87 -1.72 12.90 -3.40
CA GLY A 87 -1.13 13.31 -2.13
C GLY A 87 -0.76 12.17 -1.18
N MET A 88 -0.86 10.91 -1.60
CA MET A 88 -0.36 9.79 -0.80
C MET A 88 1.18 9.75 -0.85
N ILE A 89 1.79 9.58 0.30
CA ILE A 89 3.23 9.34 0.42
C ILE A 89 3.45 7.82 0.33
N VAL A 90 3.97 7.36 -0.80
CA VAL A 90 4.29 5.93 -0.98
C VAL A 90 5.60 5.62 -0.28
N LEU A 91 5.56 4.68 0.67
CA LEU A 91 6.71 4.18 1.42
C LEU A 91 7.25 2.94 0.69
N ASP A 92 7.93 3.16 -0.42
CA ASP A 92 8.59 2.09 -1.18
C ASP A 92 10.09 2.17 -0.91
N GLU A 93 10.58 1.32 -0.03
CA GLU A 93 11.97 1.29 0.48
C GLU A 93 12.46 2.64 1.03
N GLN A 94 11.54 3.54 1.37
CA GLN A 94 11.85 4.88 1.88
C GLN A 94 11.21 5.11 3.24
N ALA A 95 11.89 5.91 4.05
CA ALA A 95 11.33 6.40 5.32
C ALA A 95 10.83 7.85 5.14
N HIS A 96 9.74 8.16 5.81
CA HIS A 96 9.19 9.51 5.87
C HIS A 96 8.96 9.92 7.33
N GLU A 97 9.26 11.17 7.66
CA GLU A 97 9.09 11.70 9.02
C GLU A 97 7.94 12.70 9.06
N ILE A 98 7.06 12.54 10.05
CA ILE A 98 5.98 13.48 10.36
C ILE A 98 6.03 13.78 11.85
N ASP A 99 6.19 15.03 12.20
CA ASP A 99 6.20 15.53 13.59
C ASP A 99 7.17 14.77 14.52
N GLY A 100 8.36 14.41 14.00
CA GLY A 100 9.39 13.70 14.76
C GLY A 100 9.16 12.19 14.88
N VAL A 101 8.15 11.63 14.19
CA VAL A 101 7.91 10.18 14.10
C VAL A 101 8.28 9.69 12.71
N GLY A 102 9.21 8.73 12.63
CA GLY A 102 9.61 8.09 11.39
C GLY A 102 8.65 6.97 11.00
N PHE A 103 8.24 6.96 9.73
CA PHE A 103 7.46 5.91 9.10
C PHE A 103 8.31 5.23 8.03
N ALA A 104 8.37 3.91 8.07
CA ALA A 104 8.98 3.10 7.03
C ALA A 104 8.00 2.00 6.63
N GLY A 105 7.99 1.64 5.37
CA GLY A 105 7.08 0.62 4.87
C GLY A 105 7.69 -0.13 3.70
N VAL A 106 7.33 -1.40 3.63
CA VAL A 106 7.67 -2.30 2.53
C VAL A 106 6.43 -3.11 2.16
N LYS A 107 6.36 -3.53 0.92
CA LYS A 107 5.36 -4.50 0.48
C LYS A 107 5.62 -5.83 1.18
N GLY A 108 4.73 -6.31 2.00
CA GLY A 108 4.87 -7.64 2.59
C GLY A 108 4.95 -8.75 1.51
N PHE A 109 5.70 -9.82 1.79
CA PHE A 109 5.87 -10.93 0.87
C PHE A 109 5.54 -12.28 1.51
N MET A 110 5.11 -13.25 0.70
CA MET A 110 4.84 -14.60 1.17
C MET A 110 6.14 -15.40 1.31
N GLY A 111 6.69 -15.49 2.51
CA GLY A 111 7.91 -16.27 2.78
C GLY A 111 7.76 -17.29 3.91
N GLY A 112 6.72 -17.14 4.73
CA GLY A 112 6.51 -17.94 5.93
C GLY A 112 7.50 -17.63 7.04
N TYR A 113 7.33 -18.32 8.18
CA TYR A 113 8.18 -18.16 9.35
C TYR A 113 8.48 -19.53 9.99
N GLY A 114 9.71 -19.68 10.49
CA GLY A 114 10.13 -20.88 11.22
C GLY A 114 10.00 -22.14 10.38
N ARG A 115 9.21 -23.12 10.80
CA ARG A 115 9.07 -24.40 10.09
C ARG A 115 8.32 -24.31 8.75
N GLY A 116 7.62 -23.22 8.50
CA GLY A 116 6.93 -22.94 7.24
C GLY A 116 7.69 -21.99 6.31
N GLU A 117 8.92 -21.65 6.66
CA GLU A 117 9.76 -20.75 5.88
C GLU A 117 10.14 -21.36 4.54
N LEU A 118 10.01 -20.58 3.46
CA LEU A 118 10.51 -20.93 2.15
C LEU A 118 12.00 -20.61 2.08
N ALA A 119 12.84 -21.67 2.07
CA ALA A 119 14.28 -21.51 1.97
C ALA A 119 14.75 -21.38 0.51
N PRO A 120 15.90 -20.73 0.24
CA PRO A 120 16.49 -20.60 -1.11
C PRO A 120 17.12 -21.93 -1.56
N PHE A 121 16.27 -22.93 -1.75
CA PHE A 121 16.69 -24.30 -2.06
C PHE A 121 16.07 -24.79 -3.38
N GLY A 122 16.83 -25.58 -4.12
CA GLY A 122 16.36 -26.21 -5.37
C GLY A 122 16.50 -25.32 -6.60
N GLU A 123 15.43 -25.18 -7.36
CA GLU A 123 15.39 -24.54 -8.67
C GLU A 123 15.72 -23.03 -8.61
N PRO A 124 16.31 -22.49 -9.72
CA PRO A 124 16.65 -21.07 -9.80
C PRO A 124 15.47 -20.14 -9.48
N ILE A 125 14.25 -20.50 -9.89
CA ILE A 125 13.05 -19.69 -9.66
C ILE A 125 12.68 -19.61 -8.17
N ALA A 126 12.85 -20.70 -7.43
CA ALA A 126 12.62 -20.69 -5.97
C ALA A 126 13.63 -19.82 -5.24
N LYS A 127 14.89 -19.85 -5.68
CA LYS A 127 15.94 -18.97 -5.16
C LYS A 127 15.68 -17.52 -5.48
N ALA A 128 15.32 -17.20 -6.72
CA ALA A 128 14.98 -15.84 -7.13
C ALA A 128 13.80 -15.28 -6.35
N PHE A 129 12.79 -16.11 -6.03
CA PHE A 129 11.67 -15.72 -5.20
C PHE A 129 12.11 -15.34 -3.78
N VAL A 130 12.97 -16.15 -3.16
CA VAL A 130 13.49 -15.83 -1.81
C VAL A 130 14.42 -14.62 -1.85
N ASP A 131 15.26 -14.50 -2.89
CA ASP A 131 16.13 -13.35 -3.07
C ASP A 131 15.33 -12.03 -3.19
N GLU A 132 14.14 -12.06 -3.78
CA GLU A 132 13.25 -10.89 -3.86
C GLU A 132 12.77 -10.46 -2.47
N VAL A 133 12.32 -11.44 -1.67
CA VAL A 133 11.91 -11.18 -0.27
C VAL A 133 13.04 -10.56 0.57
N MET A 134 14.28 -10.98 0.32
CA MET A 134 15.44 -10.50 1.07
C MET A 134 15.92 -9.10 0.66
N LYS A 135 15.43 -8.57 -0.46
CA LYS A 135 15.75 -7.20 -0.91
C LYS A 135 14.85 -6.14 -0.28
N GLU A 136 13.64 -6.53 0.12
CA GLU A 136 12.68 -5.66 0.81
C GLU A 136 13.04 -5.50 2.30
#